data_70a95c06fa37d42249a7e5c5d1a83d2e
#
_entry.id   70a95c06fa37d42249a7e5c5d1a83d2e
#
_cell.length_a   1.000
_cell.length_b   1.000
_cell.length_c   1.000
_cell.angle_alpha   90.00
_cell.angle_beta   90.00
_cell.angle_gamma   90.00
#
_symmetry.space_group_name_H-M   'P 1'
#
loop_
_entity.id
_entity.type
_entity.pdbx_description
1 polymer ?
#
loop_
_entity_poly.entity_id
_entity_poly.type
_entity_poly.pdbx_seq_one_letter_code
_entity_poly.pdbx_strand_id
1 'polypeptide(L)'
;YRPIPPVGSTYVMTIPPLGADGVRQTVNTGLDENETIWNLRSAWNVAALNCLGDTYKPILDGYSAFLKKNAKKLTGVNAALDKKYRAAAGSVAAGRQAREAHMTQVYNYLATPAAIGNMCNVALAVSNEWLQAPPKDLSAFAASALPRFEAVYLDFFNAYDRYRVEAAAWDAKWGAQYGASQPGYVAVHRTDQPSIGTALASAPAAPLAGEVVDPDTGAKIPVVNLPAATGSTPVVQPVAKEPTGAKP
;
A
#
# COMPACT_ATOMS: atom_id res chain seq x y z
N TYR A 1 -10.52 -28.58 -10.91
CA TYR A 1 -10.19 -27.70 -9.79
C TYR A 1 -10.82 -26.33 -10.01
N ARG A 2 -11.23 -25.68 -8.92
CA ARG A 2 -11.68 -24.29 -8.94
C ARG A 2 -10.50 -23.36 -9.31
N PRO A 3 -10.70 -22.35 -10.14
CA PRO A 3 -9.66 -21.34 -10.39
C PRO A 3 -9.11 -20.74 -9.10
N ILE A 4 -7.82 -20.46 -9.08
CA ILE A 4 -7.14 -19.80 -7.97
C ILE A 4 -6.86 -18.32 -8.31
N PRO A 5 -6.87 -17.43 -7.33
CA PRO A 5 -6.63 -16.02 -7.58
C PRO A 5 -5.17 -15.76 -7.98
N PRO A 6 -4.86 -14.62 -8.58
CA PRO A 6 -3.50 -14.20 -8.88
C PRO A 6 -2.59 -14.27 -7.65
N VAL A 7 -1.33 -14.61 -7.87
CA VAL A 7 -0.33 -14.75 -6.79
C VAL A 7 -0.28 -13.47 -5.93
N GLY A 8 -0.25 -13.66 -4.61
CA GLY A 8 -0.22 -12.56 -3.64
C GLY A 8 -1.60 -11.95 -3.32
N SER A 9 -2.69 -12.46 -3.89
CA SER A 9 -4.05 -12.07 -3.55
C SER A 9 -4.81 -13.14 -2.77
N THR A 10 -5.94 -12.76 -2.19
CA THR A 10 -6.84 -13.64 -1.45
C THR A 10 -8.05 -14.05 -2.31
N TYR A 11 -8.76 -15.10 -1.91
CA TYR A 11 -9.98 -15.55 -2.60
C TYR A 11 -11.08 -14.48 -2.62
N VAL A 12 -11.12 -13.64 -1.59
CA VAL A 12 -12.04 -12.51 -1.47
C VAL A 12 -11.21 -11.26 -1.25
N MET A 13 -11.28 -10.32 -2.20
CA MET A 13 -10.54 -9.06 -2.16
C MET A 13 -11.39 -7.95 -2.78
N THR A 14 -11.40 -6.79 -2.14
CA THR A 14 -11.96 -5.58 -2.73
C THR A 14 -10.95 -4.94 -3.65
N ILE A 15 -11.34 -4.72 -4.89
CA ILE A 15 -10.53 -4.02 -5.89
C ILE A 15 -11.24 -2.73 -6.33
N PRO A 16 -10.50 -1.72 -6.82
CA PRO A 16 -11.10 -0.49 -7.30
C PRO A 16 -12.16 -0.76 -8.39
N PRO A 17 -13.34 -0.09 -8.36
CA PRO A 17 -14.40 -0.32 -9.32
C PRO A 17 -14.04 0.24 -10.70
N LEU A 18 -14.74 -0.24 -11.74
CA LEU A 18 -14.76 0.40 -13.05
C LEU A 18 -15.77 1.55 -13.04
N GLY A 19 -15.38 2.70 -13.59
CA GLY A 19 -16.29 3.81 -13.87
C GLY A 19 -17.24 3.50 -15.02
N ALA A 20 -18.18 4.40 -15.26
CA ALA A 20 -19.12 4.27 -16.38
C ALA A 20 -18.44 4.30 -17.76
N ASP A 21 -17.27 4.88 -17.84
CA ASP A 21 -16.37 4.94 -19.00
C ASP A 21 -15.49 3.69 -19.18
N GLY A 22 -15.62 2.69 -18.28
CA GLY A 22 -14.80 1.49 -18.26
C GLY A 22 -13.39 1.71 -17.66
N VAL A 23 -13.07 2.92 -17.20
CA VAL A 23 -11.78 3.22 -16.56
C VAL A 23 -11.84 2.82 -15.08
N ARG A 24 -10.81 2.10 -14.62
CA ARG A 24 -10.71 1.72 -13.21
C ARG A 24 -10.43 2.93 -12.32
N GLN A 25 -11.26 3.12 -11.32
CA GLN A 25 -11.20 4.26 -10.42
C GLN A 25 -10.19 3.99 -9.29
N THR A 26 -8.93 4.31 -9.56
CA THR A 26 -7.83 4.15 -8.61
C THR A 26 -7.45 5.48 -7.95
N VAL A 27 -6.50 5.45 -7.04
CA VAL A 27 -5.91 6.64 -6.43
C VAL A 27 -5.17 7.54 -7.43
N ASN A 28 -4.92 7.02 -8.64
CA ASN A 28 -4.23 7.73 -9.72
C ASN A 28 -5.20 8.21 -10.83
N THR A 29 -6.51 8.12 -10.60
CA THR A 29 -7.53 8.57 -11.56
C THR A 29 -7.84 10.05 -11.36
N GLY A 30 -7.82 10.83 -12.46
CA GLY A 30 -8.26 12.23 -12.45
C GLY A 30 -7.33 13.21 -11.71
N LEU A 31 -6.05 12.88 -11.59
CA LEU A 31 -5.06 13.69 -10.89
C LEU A 31 -4.73 14.99 -11.63
N ASP A 32 -4.55 16.08 -10.89
CA ASP A 32 -3.89 17.28 -11.39
C ASP A 32 -2.36 17.10 -11.46
N GLU A 33 -1.66 18.12 -11.98
CA GLU A 33 -0.20 18.09 -12.12
C GLU A 33 0.53 17.86 -10.78
N ASN A 34 0.10 18.55 -9.72
CA ASN A 34 0.75 18.42 -8.40
C ASN A 34 0.51 17.04 -7.78
N GLU A 35 -0.69 16.52 -7.92
CA GLU A 35 -1.05 15.17 -7.48
C GLU A 35 -0.26 14.12 -8.26
N THR A 36 -0.13 14.28 -9.57
CA THR A 36 0.66 13.38 -10.44
C THR A 36 2.12 13.33 -10.01
N ILE A 37 2.74 14.49 -9.77
CA ILE A 37 4.13 14.56 -9.26
C ILE A 37 4.24 13.89 -7.89
N TRP A 38 3.27 14.15 -7.00
CA TRP A 38 3.30 13.62 -5.64
C TRP A 38 3.09 12.11 -5.60
N ASN A 39 2.17 11.60 -6.42
CA ASN A 39 1.91 10.16 -6.51
C ASN A 39 3.08 9.40 -7.16
N LEU A 40 3.76 10.00 -8.18
CA LEU A 40 5.01 9.44 -8.69
C LEU A 40 6.09 9.36 -7.60
N ARG A 41 6.28 10.47 -6.84
CA ARG A 41 7.20 10.49 -5.71
C ARG A 41 6.86 9.38 -4.70
N SER A 42 5.57 9.19 -4.40
CA SER A 42 5.11 8.17 -3.46
C SER A 42 5.33 6.76 -3.99
N ALA A 43 5.05 6.50 -5.27
CA ALA A 43 5.31 5.21 -5.92
C ALA A 43 6.80 4.86 -5.88
N TRP A 44 7.64 5.82 -6.21
CA TRP A 44 9.09 5.62 -6.17
C TRP A 44 9.61 5.43 -4.73
N ASN A 45 9.04 6.16 -3.76
CA ASN A 45 9.34 5.95 -2.33
C ASN A 45 8.99 4.53 -1.86
N VAL A 46 7.79 4.05 -2.19
CA VAL A 46 7.37 2.69 -1.85
C VAL A 46 8.29 1.66 -2.50
N ALA A 47 8.68 1.86 -3.77
CA ALA A 47 9.64 0.99 -4.44
C ALA A 47 11.01 1.00 -3.75
N ALA A 48 11.54 2.17 -3.38
CA ALA A 48 12.83 2.29 -2.68
C ALA A 48 12.85 1.57 -1.33
N LEU A 49 11.70 1.45 -0.67
CA LEU A 49 11.56 0.76 0.62
C LEU A 49 11.31 -0.75 0.50
N ASN A 50 10.73 -1.22 -0.59
CA ASN A 50 10.30 -2.61 -0.74
C ASN A 50 11.15 -3.42 -1.74
N CYS A 51 11.80 -2.77 -2.71
CA CYS A 51 12.61 -3.43 -3.71
C CYS A 51 14.05 -3.53 -3.22
N LEU A 52 14.36 -4.61 -2.51
CA LEU A 52 15.63 -4.80 -1.83
C LEU A 52 16.58 -5.68 -2.65
N GLY A 53 17.87 -5.59 -2.33
CA GLY A 53 18.96 -6.36 -2.97
C GLY A 53 19.72 -5.55 -4.01
N ASP A 54 20.91 -6.05 -4.38
CA ASP A 54 21.87 -5.33 -5.24
C ASP A 54 21.30 -4.98 -6.62
N THR A 55 20.46 -5.84 -7.19
CA THR A 55 19.79 -5.61 -8.47
C THR A 55 18.95 -4.34 -8.44
N TYR A 56 18.33 -4.02 -7.31
CA TYR A 56 17.42 -2.88 -7.15
C TYR A 56 18.08 -1.65 -6.54
N LYS A 57 19.39 -1.71 -6.24
CA LYS A 57 20.12 -0.53 -5.74
C LYS A 57 19.92 0.75 -6.56
N PRO A 58 19.83 0.71 -7.91
CA PRO A 58 19.55 1.91 -8.70
C PRO A 58 18.23 2.61 -8.35
N ILE A 59 17.25 1.89 -7.74
CA ILE A 59 15.98 2.51 -7.32
C ILE A 59 16.23 3.52 -6.20
N LEU A 60 17.01 3.15 -5.19
CA LEU A 60 17.36 4.04 -4.08
C LEU A 60 18.24 5.20 -4.55
N ASP A 61 19.22 4.91 -5.38
CA ASP A 61 20.13 5.92 -5.94
C ASP A 61 19.36 6.94 -6.80
N GLY A 62 18.49 6.46 -7.71
CA GLY A 62 17.64 7.28 -8.56
C GLY A 62 16.65 8.12 -7.77
N TYR A 63 15.97 7.53 -6.77
CA TYR A 63 15.05 8.25 -5.90
C TYR A 63 15.76 9.36 -5.09
N SER A 64 16.94 9.07 -4.55
CA SER A 64 17.75 10.05 -3.82
C SER A 64 18.17 11.21 -4.74
N ALA A 65 18.61 10.91 -5.96
CA ALA A 65 18.97 11.93 -6.95
C ALA A 65 17.74 12.76 -7.38
N PHE A 66 16.60 12.12 -7.59
CA PHE A 66 15.31 12.75 -7.86
C PHE A 66 14.93 13.77 -6.78
N LEU A 67 14.97 13.36 -5.51
CA LEU A 67 14.63 14.23 -4.38
C LEU A 67 15.58 15.44 -4.29
N LYS A 68 16.89 15.22 -4.44
CA LYS A 68 17.90 16.30 -4.41
C LYS A 68 17.68 17.30 -5.52
N LYS A 69 17.53 16.83 -6.76
CA LYS A 69 17.37 17.70 -7.94
C LYS A 69 16.08 18.52 -7.86
N ASN A 70 15.00 17.97 -7.33
CA ASN A 70 13.68 18.58 -7.36
C ASN A 70 13.22 19.14 -6.00
N ALA A 71 14.10 19.27 -5.01
CA ALA A 71 13.73 19.64 -3.64
C ALA A 71 12.84 20.90 -3.57
N LYS A 72 13.21 21.98 -4.28
CA LYS A 72 12.43 23.23 -4.32
C LYS A 72 11.05 23.04 -4.98
N LYS A 73 10.99 22.31 -6.12
CA LYS A 73 9.71 22.05 -6.82
C LYS A 73 8.80 21.20 -5.95
N LEU A 74 9.34 20.14 -5.31
CA LEU A 74 8.57 19.26 -4.41
C LEU A 74 8.04 19.98 -3.18
N THR A 75 8.80 20.93 -2.62
CA THR A 75 8.29 21.83 -1.54
C THR A 75 7.10 22.64 -2.03
N GLY A 76 7.17 23.20 -3.25
CA GLY A 76 6.06 23.95 -3.85
C GLY A 76 4.83 23.06 -4.11
N VAL A 77 5.04 21.85 -4.64
CA VAL A 77 3.97 20.84 -4.84
C VAL A 77 3.30 20.51 -3.51
N ASN A 78 4.09 20.24 -2.48
CA ASN A 78 3.57 19.96 -1.13
C ASN A 78 2.68 21.09 -0.61
N ALA A 79 3.15 22.33 -0.72
CA ALA A 79 2.38 23.50 -0.28
C ALA A 79 1.09 23.70 -1.11
N ALA A 80 1.13 23.43 -2.42
CA ALA A 80 -0.05 23.52 -3.29
C ALA A 80 -1.11 22.48 -2.90
N LEU A 81 -0.68 21.24 -2.61
CA LEU A 81 -1.59 20.18 -2.12
C LEU A 81 -2.20 20.54 -0.76
N ASP A 82 -1.40 21.06 0.20
CA ASP A 82 -1.95 21.53 1.48
C ASP A 82 -2.99 22.62 1.30
N LYS A 83 -2.75 23.56 0.37
CA LYS A 83 -3.72 24.61 0.03
C LYS A 83 -4.99 24.05 -0.58
N LYS A 84 -4.87 23.08 -1.52
CA LYS A 84 -6.00 22.39 -2.18
C LYS A 84 -6.90 21.72 -1.15
N TYR A 85 -6.33 20.89 -0.27
CA TYR A 85 -7.09 20.16 0.75
C TYR A 85 -7.73 21.08 1.79
N ARG A 86 -7.03 22.16 2.19
CA ARG A 86 -7.61 23.21 3.08
C ARG A 86 -8.80 23.90 2.46
N ALA A 87 -8.70 24.27 1.19
CA ALA A 87 -9.80 24.94 0.49
C ALA A 87 -11.03 24.05 0.37
N ALA A 88 -10.83 22.75 0.07
CA ALA A 88 -11.91 21.79 -0.05
C ALA A 88 -12.58 21.47 1.30
N ALA A 89 -11.83 21.42 2.38
CA ALA A 89 -12.34 21.04 3.71
C ALA A 89 -12.79 22.22 4.59
N GLY A 90 -12.58 23.46 4.15
CA GLY A 90 -13.02 24.69 4.85
C GLY A 90 -12.22 25.05 6.10
N SER A 91 -11.27 24.24 6.57
CA SER A 91 -10.39 24.55 7.68
C SER A 91 -9.01 23.91 7.57
N VAL A 92 -8.02 24.44 8.31
CA VAL A 92 -6.65 23.90 8.33
C VAL A 92 -6.62 22.49 8.90
N ALA A 93 -7.31 22.25 10.00
CA ALA A 93 -7.33 20.95 10.68
C ALA A 93 -8.02 19.88 9.83
N ALA A 94 -9.21 20.17 9.31
CA ALA A 94 -9.95 19.26 8.44
C ALA A 94 -9.20 18.99 7.12
N GLY A 95 -8.56 19.99 6.53
CA GLY A 95 -7.74 19.84 5.34
C GLY A 95 -6.54 18.93 5.56
N ARG A 96 -5.85 19.06 6.70
CA ARG A 96 -4.76 18.17 7.08
C ARG A 96 -5.25 16.73 7.21
N GLN A 97 -6.32 16.52 7.97
CA GLN A 97 -6.89 15.19 8.18
C GLN A 97 -7.31 14.52 6.85
N ALA A 98 -7.99 15.28 5.97
CA ALA A 98 -8.40 14.78 4.66
C ALA A 98 -7.19 14.39 3.80
N ARG A 99 -6.13 15.20 3.81
CA ARG A 99 -4.89 14.89 3.09
C ARG A 99 -4.20 13.65 3.64
N GLU A 100 -4.07 13.54 4.96
CA GLU A 100 -3.45 12.37 5.61
C GLU A 100 -4.23 11.08 5.29
N ALA A 101 -5.56 11.13 5.35
CA ALA A 101 -6.42 10.01 4.98
C ALA A 101 -6.22 9.61 3.51
N HIS A 102 -6.18 10.58 2.59
CA HIS A 102 -5.93 10.31 1.17
C HIS A 102 -4.52 9.73 0.95
N MET A 103 -3.50 10.29 1.59
CA MET A 103 -2.13 9.75 1.46
C MET A 103 -2.01 8.34 2.01
N THR A 104 -2.73 8.01 3.08
CA THR A 104 -2.81 6.64 3.57
C THR A 104 -3.39 5.70 2.50
N GLN A 105 -4.45 6.11 1.80
CA GLN A 105 -5.01 5.33 0.69
C GLN A 105 -4.00 5.16 -0.46
N VAL A 106 -3.29 6.22 -0.83
CA VAL A 106 -2.23 6.17 -1.86
C VAL A 106 -1.13 5.18 -1.49
N TYR A 107 -0.60 5.26 -0.26
CA TYR A 107 0.45 4.34 0.17
C TYR A 107 -0.03 2.89 0.30
N ASN A 108 -1.25 2.66 0.81
CA ASN A 108 -1.83 1.32 0.87
C ASN A 108 -2.03 0.72 -0.53
N TYR A 109 -2.48 1.52 -1.49
CA TYR A 109 -2.60 1.12 -2.88
C TYR A 109 -1.25 0.74 -3.47
N LEU A 110 -0.25 1.60 -3.35
CA LEU A 110 1.10 1.39 -3.87
C LEU A 110 1.84 0.23 -3.18
N ALA A 111 1.49 -0.09 -1.95
CA ALA A 111 2.07 -1.20 -1.19
C ALA A 111 1.30 -2.53 -1.39
N THR A 112 0.40 -2.63 -2.38
CA THR A 112 -0.34 -3.87 -2.67
C THR A 112 0.63 -5.04 -2.90
N PRO A 113 0.64 -6.08 -2.04
CA PRO A 113 1.68 -7.12 -2.07
C PRO A 113 1.77 -7.87 -3.40
N ALA A 114 0.62 -8.11 -4.03
CA ALA A 114 0.54 -8.81 -5.31
C ALA A 114 1.18 -8.04 -6.50
N ALA A 115 1.34 -6.72 -6.37
CA ALA A 115 1.89 -5.85 -7.42
C ALA A 115 3.38 -5.52 -7.19
N ILE A 116 3.91 -5.69 -5.97
CA ILE A 116 5.25 -5.22 -5.58
C ILE A 116 6.35 -5.75 -6.51
N GLY A 117 6.35 -7.04 -6.86
CA GLY A 117 7.41 -7.61 -7.70
C GLY A 117 7.50 -6.93 -9.08
N ASN A 118 6.36 -6.72 -9.73
CA ASN A 118 6.30 -6.05 -11.03
C ASN A 118 6.57 -4.55 -10.91
N MET A 119 6.13 -3.92 -9.81
CA MET A 119 6.42 -2.53 -9.51
C MET A 119 7.93 -2.29 -9.36
N CYS A 120 8.68 -3.23 -8.75
CA CYS A 120 10.14 -3.14 -8.64
C CYS A 120 10.82 -3.07 -10.02
N ASN A 121 10.34 -3.84 -10.99
CA ASN A 121 10.88 -3.82 -12.35
C ASN A 121 10.65 -2.47 -13.05
N VAL A 122 9.44 -1.91 -12.89
CA VAL A 122 9.13 -0.57 -13.42
C VAL A 122 9.97 0.51 -12.74
N ALA A 123 10.07 0.45 -11.41
CA ALA A 123 10.86 1.40 -10.65
C ALA A 123 12.34 1.34 -11.02
N LEU A 124 12.89 0.15 -11.27
CA LEU A 124 14.26 -0.03 -11.73
C LEU A 124 14.48 0.62 -13.10
N ALA A 125 13.56 0.42 -14.05
CA ALA A 125 13.63 1.03 -15.36
C ALA A 125 13.57 2.56 -15.28
N VAL A 126 12.60 3.12 -14.56
CA VAL A 126 12.45 4.56 -14.33
C VAL A 126 13.69 5.15 -13.64
N SER A 127 14.26 4.43 -12.68
CA SER A 127 15.47 4.88 -11.96
C SER A 127 16.70 4.90 -12.86
N ASN A 128 16.88 3.90 -13.70
CA ASN A 128 17.98 3.87 -14.66
C ASN A 128 17.87 4.99 -15.69
N GLU A 129 16.68 5.25 -16.22
CA GLU A 129 16.42 6.37 -17.12
C GLU A 129 16.77 7.72 -16.46
N TRP A 130 16.33 7.89 -15.22
CA TRP A 130 16.63 9.09 -14.43
C TRP A 130 18.13 9.28 -14.20
N LEU A 131 18.84 8.23 -13.82
CA LEU A 131 20.28 8.30 -13.56
C LEU A 131 21.10 8.57 -14.83
N GLN A 132 20.66 8.05 -15.97
CA GLN A 132 21.32 8.28 -17.26
C GLN A 132 21.11 9.71 -17.77
N ALA A 133 19.88 10.21 -17.74
CA ALA A 133 19.53 11.52 -18.29
C ALA A 133 18.39 12.16 -17.47
N PRO A 134 18.69 12.82 -16.33
CA PRO A 134 17.67 13.42 -15.49
C PRO A 134 16.86 14.48 -16.25
N PRO A 135 15.54 14.30 -16.42
CA PRO A 135 14.68 15.21 -17.16
C PRO A 135 14.74 16.66 -16.63
N LYS A 136 14.55 17.62 -17.53
CA LYS A 136 14.49 19.05 -17.17
C LYS A 136 13.11 19.43 -16.67
N ASP A 137 12.07 18.83 -17.22
CA ASP A 137 10.67 19.08 -16.87
C ASP A 137 10.14 17.94 -15.99
N LEU A 138 9.92 18.26 -14.72
CA LEU A 138 9.40 17.30 -13.73
C LEU A 138 7.95 16.92 -14.01
N SER A 139 7.14 17.86 -14.50
CA SER A 139 5.72 17.62 -14.77
C SER A 139 5.54 16.64 -15.93
N ALA A 140 6.25 16.87 -17.04
CA ALA A 140 6.26 15.98 -18.18
C ALA A 140 6.81 14.59 -17.81
N PHE A 141 7.85 14.53 -16.99
CA PHE A 141 8.40 13.27 -16.48
C PHE A 141 7.36 12.53 -15.62
N ALA A 142 6.71 13.21 -14.69
CA ALA A 142 5.70 12.58 -13.84
C ALA A 142 4.52 12.06 -14.65
N ALA A 143 4.03 12.83 -15.63
CA ALA A 143 2.95 12.43 -16.52
C ALA A 143 3.29 11.20 -17.37
N SER A 144 4.58 10.96 -17.68
CA SER A 144 5.01 9.77 -18.43
C SER A 144 5.36 8.58 -17.53
N ALA A 145 5.92 8.82 -16.36
CA ALA A 145 6.39 7.75 -15.48
C ALA A 145 5.29 7.15 -14.60
N LEU A 146 4.39 7.97 -14.03
CA LEU A 146 3.32 7.46 -13.17
C LEU A 146 2.41 6.43 -13.84
N PRO A 147 1.97 6.60 -15.10
CA PRO A 147 1.17 5.57 -15.78
C PRO A 147 1.88 4.22 -15.92
N ARG A 148 3.20 4.19 -15.96
CA ARG A 148 3.98 2.93 -16.01
C ARG A 148 3.88 2.16 -14.69
N PHE A 149 3.92 2.88 -13.55
CA PHE A 149 3.63 2.28 -12.24
C PHE A 149 2.18 1.84 -12.17
N GLU A 150 1.24 2.67 -12.62
CA GLU A 150 -0.20 2.37 -12.59
C GLU A 150 -0.54 1.11 -13.39
N ALA A 151 0.07 0.91 -14.55
CA ALA A 151 -0.18 -0.25 -15.41
C ALA A 151 0.00 -1.58 -14.65
N VAL A 152 0.96 -1.66 -13.73
CA VAL A 152 1.20 -2.86 -12.92
C VAL A 152 -0.02 -3.23 -12.07
N TYR A 153 -0.64 -2.24 -11.46
CA TYR A 153 -1.83 -2.44 -10.61
C TYR A 153 -3.06 -2.76 -11.45
N LEU A 154 -3.23 -2.07 -12.58
CA LEU A 154 -4.32 -2.33 -13.52
C LEU A 154 -4.26 -3.75 -14.07
N ASP A 155 -3.07 -4.24 -14.43
CA ASP A 155 -2.87 -5.61 -14.90
C ASP A 155 -3.25 -6.64 -13.82
N PHE A 156 -2.85 -6.39 -12.58
CA PHE A 156 -3.21 -7.21 -11.45
C PHE A 156 -4.74 -7.22 -11.22
N PHE A 157 -5.39 -6.06 -11.20
CA PHE A 157 -6.85 -5.99 -10.99
C PHE A 157 -7.62 -6.62 -12.14
N ASN A 158 -7.16 -6.48 -13.38
CA ASN A 158 -7.77 -7.13 -14.54
C ASN A 158 -7.62 -8.65 -14.47
N ALA A 159 -6.48 -9.15 -13.99
CA ALA A 159 -6.29 -10.58 -13.76
C ALA A 159 -7.20 -11.09 -12.62
N TYR A 160 -7.40 -10.29 -11.58
CA TYR A 160 -8.29 -10.63 -10.48
C TYR A 160 -9.77 -10.65 -10.92
N ASP A 161 -10.20 -9.71 -11.76
CA ASP A 161 -11.56 -9.73 -12.33
C ASP A 161 -11.80 -10.98 -13.20
N ARG A 162 -10.83 -11.35 -14.05
CA ARG A 162 -10.93 -12.62 -14.82
C ARG A 162 -11.07 -13.83 -13.90
N TYR A 163 -10.23 -13.90 -12.86
CA TYR A 163 -10.35 -14.94 -11.84
C TYR A 163 -11.75 -14.98 -11.24
N ARG A 164 -12.33 -13.84 -10.85
CA ARG A 164 -13.69 -13.79 -10.25
C ARG A 164 -14.75 -14.35 -11.19
N VAL A 165 -14.69 -14.02 -12.47
CA VAL A 165 -15.63 -14.50 -13.49
C VAL A 165 -15.48 -16.03 -13.67
N GLU A 166 -14.26 -16.51 -13.82
CA GLU A 166 -13.97 -17.93 -14.00
C GLU A 166 -14.36 -18.76 -12.76
N ALA A 167 -14.05 -18.24 -11.57
CA ALA A 167 -14.41 -18.86 -10.30
C ALA A 167 -15.93 -18.93 -10.12
N ALA A 168 -16.65 -17.87 -10.43
CA ALA A 168 -18.12 -17.85 -10.35
C ALA A 168 -18.76 -18.84 -11.34
N ALA A 169 -18.21 -18.96 -12.55
CA ALA A 169 -18.67 -19.94 -13.53
C ALA A 169 -18.43 -21.37 -13.05
N TRP A 170 -17.27 -21.64 -12.43
CA TRP A 170 -16.98 -22.93 -11.83
C TRP A 170 -17.92 -23.22 -10.65
N ASP A 171 -18.14 -22.27 -9.77
CA ASP A 171 -19.01 -22.38 -8.60
C ASP A 171 -20.45 -22.70 -9.01
N ALA A 172 -20.97 -22.05 -10.04
CA ALA A 172 -22.31 -22.31 -10.58
C ALA A 172 -22.44 -23.73 -11.15
N LYS A 173 -21.38 -24.24 -11.79
CA LYS A 173 -21.41 -25.57 -12.46
C LYS A 173 -21.10 -26.72 -11.52
N TRP A 174 -20.15 -26.55 -10.61
CA TRP A 174 -19.55 -27.62 -9.84
C TRP A 174 -19.63 -27.43 -8.32
N GLY A 175 -20.04 -26.23 -7.87
CA GLY A 175 -20.02 -25.86 -6.47
C GLY A 175 -20.83 -26.81 -5.57
N ALA A 176 -22.04 -27.19 -6.01
CA ALA A 176 -22.90 -28.09 -5.25
C ALA A 176 -22.26 -29.47 -5.02
N GLN A 177 -21.49 -29.96 -5.99
CA GLN A 177 -20.92 -31.32 -5.94
C GLN A 177 -19.51 -31.33 -5.32
N TYR A 178 -18.68 -30.34 -5.63
CA TYR A 178 -17.26 -30.36 -5.29
C TYR A 178 -16.80 -29.18 -4.44
N GLY A 179 -17.68 -28.19 -4.22
CA GLY A 179 -17.33 -26.93 -3.57
C GLY A 179 -16.76 -27.09 -2.16
N ALA A 180 -17.33 -28.02 -1.38
CA ALA A 180 -16.87 -28.26 0.00
C ALA A 180 -15.39 -28.69 0.11
N SER A 181 -14.82 -29.27 -0.96
CA SER A 181 -13.41 -29.67 -1.02
C SER A 181 -12.47 -28.58 -1.57
N GLN A 182 -13.01 -27.44 -1.99
CA GLN A 182 -12.24 -26.38 -2.63
C GLN A 182 -12.11 -25.16 -1.68
N PRO A 183 -10.91 -24.85 -1.19
CA PRO A 183 -10.70 -23.75 -0.22
C PRO A 183 -11.28 -22.40 -0.67
N GLY A 184 -11.14 -22.08 -1.95
CA GLY A 184 -11.67 -20.85 -2.52
C GLY A 184 -13.20 -20.81 -2.57
N TYR A 185 -13.88 -21.93 -2.79
CA TYR A 185 -15.33 -22.02 -2.71
C TYR A 185 -15.80 -21.79 -1.27
N VAL A 186 -15.19 -22.49 -0.33
CA VAL A 186 -15.50 -22.35 1.09
C VAL A 186 -15.28 -20.91 1.56
N ALA A 187 -14.17 -20.27 1.16
CA ALA A 187 -13.87 -18.89 1.52
C ALA A 187 -14.91 -17.87 1.01
N VAL A 188 -15.49 -18.11 -0.18
CA VAL A 188 -16.47 -17.20 -0.80
C VAL A 188 -17.90 -17.45 -0.28
N HIS A 189 -18.25 -18.72 0.01
CA HIS A 189 -19.62 -19.11 0.34
C HIS A 189 -19.85 -19.36 1.84
N ARG A 190 -18.84 -19.19 2.69
CA ARG A 190 -19.02 -19.21 4.14
C ARG A 190 -19.83 -18.00 4.59
N THR A 191 -21.02 -18.24 5.11
CA THR A 191 -21.91 -17.20 5.63
C THR A 191 -21.66 -16.87 7.11
N ASP A 192 -20.84 -17.66 7.79
CA ASP A 192 -20.64 -17.67 9.24
C ASP A 192 -19.32 -17.03 9.73
N GLN A 193 -18.45 -16.59 8.82
CA GLN A 193 -17.28 -15.82 9.22
C GLN A 193 -17.49 -14.32 8.98
N PRO A 194 -17.50 -13.49 10.03
CA PRO A 194 -17.41 -12.05 9.85
C PRO A 194 -16.13 -11.74 9.10
N SER A 195 -16.21 -10.90 8.06
CA SER A 195 -15.00 -10.39 7.39
C SER A 195 -14.10 -9.75 8.44
N ILE A 196 -12.78 -9.92 8.32
CA ILE A 196 -11.80 -9.33 9.27
C ILE A 196 -12.07 -7.83 9.48
N GLY A 197 -12.49 -7.11 8.43
CA GLY A 197 -12.90 -5.71 8.52
C GLY A 197 -14.14 -5.48 9.37
N THR A 198 -15.13 -6.40 9.34
CA THR A 198 -16.35 -6.30 10.15
C THR A 198 -16.09 -6.70 11.61
N ALA A 199 -15.20 -7.66 11.84
CA ALA A 199 -14.79 -8.04 13.18
C ALA A 199 -14.03 -6.92 13.90
N LEU A 200 -13.18 -6.18 13.19
CA LEU A 200 -12.50 -4.99 13.73
C LEU A 200 -13.46 -3.82 13.99
N ALA A 201 -14.49 -3.64 13.13
CA ALA A 201 -15.48 -2.58 13.30
C ALA A 201 -16.54 -2.91 14.38
N SER A 202 -16.74 -4.19 14.69
CA SER A 202 -17.75 -4.67 15.67
C SER A 202 -17.16 -4.98 17.05
N ALA A 203 -15.82 -4.92 17.20
CA ALA A 203 -15.22 -5.08 18.52
C ALA A 203 -15.58 -3.86 19.38
N PRO A 204 -16.19 -4.06 20.56
CA PRO A 204 -16.38 -2.95 21.48
C PRO A 204 -15.02 -2.31 21.77
N ALA A 205 -14.98 -0.98 21.77
CA ALA A 205 -13.76 -0.25 22.08
C ALA A 205 -13.22 -0.77 23.43
N ALA A 206 -12.00 -1.30 23.41
CA ALA A 206 -11.41 -1.81 24.65
C ALA A 206 -11.33 -0.65 25.67
N PRO A 207 -11.63 -0.90 26.94
CA PRO A 207 -11.58 0.16 27.95
C PRO A 207 -10.15 0.73 28.02
N LEU A 208 -10.06 2.06 28.06
CA LEU A 208 -8.79 2.77 28.19
C LEU A 208 -8.17 2.41 29.55
N ALA A 209 -6.93 1.96 29.55
CA ALA A 209 -6.15 1.65 30.76
C ALA A 209 -5.55 2.91 31.40
N GLY A 210 -5.53 4.02 30.68
CA GLY A 210 -4.94 5.27 31.12
C GLY A 210 -4.42 6.13 29.95
N GLU A 211 -3.74 7.22 30.28
CA GLU A 211 -3.04 8.07 29.32
C GLU A 211 -1.54 8.06 29.67
N VAL A 212 -0.69 7.90 28.67
CA VAL A 212 0.76 8.13 28.78
C VAL A 212 1.07 9.44 28.10
N VAL A 213 1.77 10.31 28.82
CA VAL A 213 2.23 11.60 28.27
C VAL A 213 3.60 11.38 27.61
N ASP A 214 3.70 11.71 26.33
CA ASP A 214 4.96 11.74 25.60
C ASP A 214 5.88 12.82 26.23
N PRO A 215 7.07 12.45 26.74
CA PRO A 215 7.95 13.37 27.43
C PRO A 215 8.53 14.48 26.52
N ASP A 216 8.60 14.23 25.21
CA ASP A 216 9.22 15.17 24.25
C ASP A 216 8.18 16.16 23.64
N THR A 217 6.95 15.73 23.47
CA THR A 217 5.91 16.52 22.82
C THR A 217 4.78 16.98 23.76
N GLY A 218 4.66 16.38 24.96
CA GLY A 218 3.56 16.60 25.88
C GLY A 218 2.21 16.02 25.39
N ALA A 219 2.22 15.26 24.30
CA ALA A 219 1.01 14.65 23.76
C ALA A 219 0.51 13.52 24.65
N LYS A 220 -0.80 13.51 24.91
CA LYS A 220 -1.47 12.45 25.67
C LYS A 220 -1.84 11.31 24.75
N ILE A 221 -1.23 10.16 24.97
CA ILE A 221 -1.45 8.93 24.18
C ILE A 221 -2.38 8.01 24.99
N PRO A 222 -3.59 7.70 24.50
CA PRO A 222 -4.48 6.78 25.17
C PRO A 222 -3.91 5.36 25.11
N VAL A 223 -3.80 4.69 26.26
CA VAL A 223 -3.37 3.30 26.36
C VAL A 223 -4.60 2.41 26.45
N VAL A 224 -4.71 1.43 25.55
CA VAL A 224 -5.79 0.47 25.50
C VAL A 224 -5.39 -0.78 26.30
N ASN A 225 -6.25 -1.22 27.21
CA ASN A 225 -6.08 -2.50 27.90
C ASN A 225 -6.39 -3.64 26.92
N LEU A 226 -5.37 -4.25 26.35
CA LEU A 226 -5.56 -5.48 25.61
C LEU A 226 -5.66 -6.63 26.62
N PRO A 227 -6.71 -7.48 26.55
CA PRO A 227 -6.76 -8.68 27.36
C PRO A 227 -5.51 -9.51 27.07
N ALA A 228 -4.85 -10.01 28.11
CA ALA A 228 -3.70 -10.87 27.99
C ALA A 228 -4.02 -12.00 27.02
N ALA A 229 -3.26 -12.10 25.92
CA ALA A 229 -3.41 -13.18 24.97
C ALA A 229 -3.13 -14.50 25.68
N THR A 230 -4.19 -15.25 25.96
CA THR A 230 -4.07 -16.62 26.48
C THR A 230 -3.50 -17.47 25.36
N GLY A 231 -2.17 -17.71 25.38
CA GLY A 231 -1.60 -18.76 24.56
C GLY A 231 -0.34 -18.53 23.76
N SER A 232 0.38 -17.41 23.89
CA SER A 232 1.73 -17.35 23.35
C SER A 232 2.74 -16.95 24.43
N THR A 233 3.45 -17.92 24.97
CA THR A 233 4.70 -17.66 25.70
C THR A 233 5.71 -17.12 24.67
N PRO A 234 6.30 -15.92 24.87
CA PRO A 234 7.37 -15.46 24.02
C PRO A 234 8.55 -16.41 24.14
N VAL A 235 8.96 -17.02 23.04
CA VAL A 235 10.19 -17.80 22.98
C VAL A 235 11.35 -16.81 23.03
N VAL A 236 11.88 -16.57 24.23
CA VAL A 236 13.11 -15.83 24.41
C VAL A 236 14.26 -16.76 24.00
N GLN A 237 14.84 -16.56 22.81
CA GLN A 237 16.08 -17.21 22.46
C GLN A 237 17.20 -16.64 23.34
N PRO A 238 17.95 -17.48 24.12
CA PRO A 238 19.07 -17.00 24.86
C PRO A 238 20.15 -16.52 23.88
N VAL A 239 20.55 -15.25 24.01
CA VAL A 239 21.71 -14.71 23.29
C VAL A 239 22.94 -15.39 23.84
N ALA A 240 23.69 -16.11 23.00
CA ALA A 240 24.97 -16.69 23.37
C ALA A 240 25.92 -15.57 23.82
N LYS A 241 26.44 -15.67 25.05
CA LYS A 241 27.51 -14.79 25.54
C LYS A 241 28.73 -14.96 24.64
N GLU A 242 29.21 -13.88 24.06
CA GLU A 242 30.53 -13.86 23.41
C GLU A 242 31.62 -14.30 24.40
N PRO A 243 32.56 -15.15 23.97
CA PRO A 243 33.68 -15.48 24.82
C PRO A 243 34.58 -14.26 24.96
N THR A 244 34.77 -13.81 26.20
CA THR A 244 35.75 -12.77 26.55
C THR A 244 37.14 -13.25 26.15
N GLY A 245 37.67 -12.60 25.08
CA GLY A 245 39.01 -12.90 24.59
C GLY A 245 40.08 -12.67 25.62
N ALA A 246 40.91 -13.68 25.86
CA ALA A 246 42.17 -13.55 26.58
C ALA A 246 43.11 -12.68 25.74
N LYS A 247 43.66 -11.65 26.39
CA LYS A 247 44.77 -10.84 25.86
C LYS A 247 46.08 -11.57 26.07
N PRO A 248 47.02 -11.49 25.14
CA PRO A 248 48.34 -12.09 25.27
C PRO A 248 49.21 -11.41 26.33
#